data_7581a5f9275ac524f988cb371dddc5d2
#
_entry.id   7581a5f9275ac524f988cb371dddc5d2
#
_cell.length_a   1.000
_cell.length_b   1.000
_cell.length_c   1.000
_cell.angle_alpha   90.00
_cell.angle_beta   90.00
_cell.angle_gamma   90.00
#
_symmetry.space_group_name_H-M   'P 1'
#
loop_
_entity.id
_entity.type
_entity.pdbx_description
1 polymer ?
#
loop_
_entity_poly.entity_id
_entity_poly.type
_entity_poly.pdbx_seq_one_letter_code
_entity_poly.pdbx_strand_id
1 'polypeptide(L)'
;IAQWAKVDAFQLLWNSFSGSGYDIANAKHKTPILYQVNNQQPVVKKVDFTPSFSDQLFFVHLNKKQDSKAGIARFKEKREKINNEIQLVSEISKQLIHEQKLSEFEKLIHEHEKIISSIIELPTVKESIFPDYFGTLKSLGAWGGDFILATGNKDTPQYFKTKGYTTILRYSDMVL
;
A
#
# COMPACT_ATOMS: atom_id res chain seq x y z
N ILE A 1 1.17 16.52 -18.13
CA ILE A 1 2.14 16.46 -19.23
C ILE A 1 1.62 15.56 -20.35
N ALA A 2 1.34 14.27 -20.10
CA ALA A 2 0.90 13.32 -21.13
C ALA A 2 -0.37 13.80 -21.86
N GLN A 3 -1.36 14.28 -21.12
CA GLN A 3 -2.60 14.83 -21.67
C GLN A 3 -2.34 16.07 -22.53
N TRP A 4 -1.47 16.98 -22.07
CA TRP A 4 -1.08 18.16 -22.82
C TRP A 4 -0.32 17.81 -24.11
N ALA A 5 0.61 16.83 -24.02
CA ALA A 5 1.40 16.37 -25.15
C ALA A 5 0.64 15.39 -26.09
N LYS A 6 -0.61 15.03 -25.75
CA LYS A 6 -1.46 14.06 -26.47
C LYS A 6 -0.78 12.71 -26.69
N VAL A 7 -0.02 12.24 -25.69
CA VAL A 7 0.64 10.93 -25.71
C VAL A 7 0.05 10.02 -24.62
N ASP A 8 0.20 8.72 -24.78
CA ASP A 8 -0.22 7.78 -23.73
C ASP A 8 0.68 7.94 -22.50
N ALA A 9 0.05 8.06 -21.32
CA ALA A 9 0.76 8.33 -20.08
C ALA A 9 1.64 7.16 -19.62
N PHE A 10 1.26 5.91 -19.93
CA PHE A 10 2.05 4.74 -19.57
C PHE A 10 3.27 4.60 -20.51
N GLN A 11 3.09 4.86 -21.81
CA GLN A 11 4.21 4.89 -22.75
C GLN A 11 5.20 5.98 -22.37
N LEU A 12 4.71 7.19 -22.02
CA LEU A 12 5.58 8.27 -21.54
C LEU A 12 6.36 7.86 -20.29
N LEU A 13 5.69 7.21 -19.32
CA LEU A 13 6.34 6.72 -18.12
C LEU A 13 7.44 5.71 -18.44
N TRP A 14 7.13 4.68 -19.21
CA TRP A 14 8.05 3.58 -19.47
C TRP A 14 9.20 3.93 -20.41
N ASN A 15 9.02 4.94 -21.29
CA ASN A 15 10.07 5.42 -22.17
C ASN A 15 11.00 6.47 -21.52
N SER A 16 10.50 7.22 -20.53
CA SER A 16 11.23 8.36 -19.94
C SER A 16 11.61 8.14 -18.48
N PHE A 17 10.89 7.27 -17.77
CA PHE A 17 11.07 7.03 -16.34
C PHE A 17 11.00 5.53 -16.08
N SER A 18 11.01 5.16 -14.83
CA SER A 18 10.76 3.79 -14.37
C SER A 18 9.62 3.77 -13.37
N GLY A 19 8.95 2.62 -13.23
CA GLY A 19 7.89 2.42 -12.25
C GLY A 19 6.77 1.54 -12.79
N SER A 20 5.84 1.20 -11.90
CA SER A 20 4.71 0.33 -12.23
C SER A 20 3.62 1.05 -13.05
N GLY A 21 3.51 2.37 -12.95
CA GLY A 21 2.39 3.14 -13.51
C GLY A 21 1.12 3.10 -12.66
N TYR A 22 1.18 2.53 -11.46
CA TYR A 22 0.04 2.50 -10.53
C TYR A 22 -0.55 3.88 -10.28
N ASP A 23 0.30 4.89 -10.05
CA ASP A 23 -0.14 6.27 -9.79
C ASP A 23 -0.90 6.86 -10.98
N ILE A 24 -0.48 6.53 -12.22
CA ILE A 24 -1.18 6.94 -13.45
C ILE A 24 -2.55 6.27 -13.52
N ALA A 25 -2.61 4.97 -13.21
CA ALA A 25 -3.88 4.25 -13.19
C ALA A 25 -4.83 4.85 -12.14
N ASN A 26 -4.35 5.05 -10.92
CA ASN A 26 -5.15 5.59 -9.83
C ASN A 26 -5.66 7.02 -10.14
N ALA A 27 -4.81 7.89 -10.70
CA ALA A 27 -5.18 9.25 -11.06
C ALA A 27 -6.29 9.35 -12.12
N LYS A 28 -6.52 8.29 -12.89
CA LYS A 28 -7.60 8.18 -13.89
C LYS A 28 -8.93 7.69 -13.31
N HIS A 29 -8.95 7.27 -12.05
CA HIS A 29 -10.11 6.65 -11.43
C HIS A 29 -10.51 7.40 -10.14
N LYS A 30 -11.81 7.47 -9.88
CA LYS A 30 -12.39 8.05 -8.66
C LYS A 30 -12.84 6.97 -7.66
N THR A 31 -12.50 5.73 -7.92
CA THR A 31 -12.87 4.58 -7.10
C THR A 31 -11.64 3.74 -6.84
N PRO A 32 -11.62 2.93 -5.79
CA PRO A 32 -10.57 1.95 -5.58
C PRO A 32 -10.36 1.05 -6.80
N ILE A 33 -9.13 0.67 -7.05
CA ILE A 33 -8.77 -0.17 -8.19
C ILE A 33 -7.88 -1.34 -7.76
N LEU A 34 -8.05 -2.48 -8.41
CA LEU A 34 -7.00 -3.50 -8.52
C LEU A 34 -6.18 -3.20 -9.77
N TYR A 35 -4.87 -3.18 -9.59
CA TYR A 35 -3.91 -2.86 -10.62
C TYR A 35 -2.89 -3.98 -10.81
N GLN A 36 -2.63 -4.35 -12.04
CA GLN A 36 -1.61 -5.31 -12.42
C GLN A 36 -0.94 -4.87 -13.72
N VAL A 37 0.34 -5.16 -13.88
CA VAL A 37 1.06 -5.00 -15.15
C VAL A 37 1.41 -6.35 -15.72
N ASN A 38 0.90 -6.66 -16.91
CA ASN A 38 1.20 -7.86 -17.66
C ASN A 38 1.92 -7.46 -18.96
N ASN A 39 3.20 -7.81 -19.10
CA ASN A 39 3.99 -7.52 -20.32
C ASN A 39 3.88 -6.04 -20.76
N GLN A 40 4.11 -5.10 -19.84
CA GLN A 40 3.94 -3.65 -20.06
C GLN A 40 2.52 -3.23 -20.49
N GLN A 41 1.53 -4.06 -20.23
CA GLN A 41 0.12 -3.69 -20.41
C GLN A 41 -0.53 -3.53 -19.03
N PRO A 42 -1.07 -2.34 -18.70
CA PRO A 42 -1.77 -2.12 -17.44
C PRO A 42 -3.14 -2.80 -17.50
N VAL A 43 -3.43 -3.62 -16.50
CA VAL A 43 -4.73 -4.20 -16.27
C VAL A 43 -5.33 -3.52 -15.05
N VAL A 44 -6.44 -2.81 -15.24
CA VAL A 44 -7.12 -2.05 -14.19
C VAL A 44 -8.52 -2.58 -14.01
N LYS A 45 -8.86 -2.99 -12.80
CA LYS A 45 -10.22 -3.41 -12.43
C LYS A 45 -10.74 -2.48 -11.33
N LYS A 46 -11.85 -1.80 -11.57
CA LYS A 46 -12.56 -1.05 -10.52
C LYS A 46 -13.10 -2.04 -9.49
N VAL A 47 -13.00 -1.66 -8.24
CA VAL A 47 -13.53 -2.44 -7.12
C VAL A 47 -14.32 -1.53 -6.19
N ASP A 48 -15.20 -2.13 -5.42
CA ASP A 48 -15.88 -1.47 -4.31
C ASP A 48 -15.18 -1.90 -3.02
N PHE A 49 -14.70 -0.92 -2.26
CA PHE A 49 -14.08 -1.15 -0.96
C PHE A 49 -14.72 -0.22 0.06
N THR A 50 -15.79 -0.69 0.67
CA THR A 50 -16.57 -0.01 1.68
C THR A 50 -16.61 -0.84 2.98
N PRO A 51 -15.48 -0.94 3.70
CA PRO A 51 -15.41 -1.78 4.88
C PRO A 51 -16.29 -1.24 6.00
N SER A 52 -17.02 -2.13 6.69
CA SER A 52 -17.90 -1.78 7.82
C SER A 52 -17.14 -1.14 9.00
N PHE A 53 -15.83 -1.29 9.03
CA PHE A 53 -14.89 -0.76 10.03
C PHE A 53 -14.08 0.45 9.54
N SER A 54 -14.57 1.17 8.55
CA SER A 54 -13.87 2.34 7.96
C SER A 54 -13.53 3.43 8.97
N ASP A 55 -14.32 3.58 10.02
CA ASP A 55 -14.08 4.49 11.14
C ASP A 55 -12.90 4.06 12.06
N GLN A 56 -12.42 2.83 11.91
CA GLN A 56 -11.27 2.27 12.60
C GLN A 56 -9.99 2.24 11.73
N LEU A 57 -10.03 2.90 10.57
CA LEU A 57 -8.90 3.00 9.66
C LEU A 57 -8.33 4.42 9.65
N PHE A 58 -7.01 4.51 9.77
CA PHE A 58 -6.27 5.78 9.80
C PHE A 58 -5.07 5.73 8.86
N PHE A 59 -4.83 6.84 8.17
CA PHE A 59 -3.59 7.05 7.43
C PHE A 59 -2.66 7.93 8.26
N VAL A 60 -1.44 7.47 8.46
CA VAL A 60 -0.43 8.20 9.26
C VAL A 60 0.76 8.50 8.37
N HIS A 61 1.12 9.78 8.24
CA HIS A 61 2.31 10.21 7.50
C HIS A 61 3.55 10.05 8.39
N LEU A 62 4.54 9.31 7.90
CA LEU A 62 5.77 8.99 8.66
C LEU A 62 6.83 10.10 8.62
N ASN A 63 6.55 11.25 8.01
CA ASN A 63 7.47 12.38 7.88
C ASN A 63 8.82 12.02 7.22
N LYS A 64 8.87 10.91 6.49
CA LYS A 64 10.08 10.39 5.85
C LYS A 64 9.75 9.95 4.43
N LYS A 65 10.48 10.49 3.47
CA LYS A 65 10.45 9.98 2.09
C LYS A 65 11.33 8.74 1.99
N GLN A 66 10.75 7.63 1.54
CA GLN A 66 11.48 6.38 1.35
C GLN A 66 12.00 6.27 -0.08
N ASP A 67 13.27 5.88 -0.24
CA ASP A 67 13.79 5.49 -1.54
C ASP A 67 13.37 4.03 -1.84
N SER A 68 12.46 3.89 -2.80
CA SER A 68 11.96 2.58 -3.24
C SER A 68 13.00 1.76 -4.02
N LYS A 69 14.12 2.36 -4.46
CA LYS A 69 15.07 1.71 -5.35
C LYS A 69 15.66 0.42 -4.77
N ALA A 70 16.06 0.45 -3.50
CA ALA A 70 16.63 -0.72 -2.84
C ALA A 70 15.64 -1.88 -2.73
N GLY A 71 14.40 -1.62 -2.33
CA GLY A 71 13.33 -2.64 -2.27
C GLY A 71 12.99 -3.21 -3.64
N ILE A 72 12.90 -2.34 -4.66
CA ILE A 72 12.67 -2.77 -6.05
C ILE A 72 13.82 -3.63 -6.57
N ALA A 73 15.08 -3.28 -6.27
CA ALA A 73 16.24 -4.07 -6.68
C ALA A 73 16.18 -5.48 -6.08
N ARG A 74 15.98 -5.60 -4.77
CA ARG A 74 15.85 -6.90 -4.08
C ARG A 74 14.69 -7.75 -4.62
N PHE A 75 13.53 -7.12 -4.88
CA PHE A 75 12.41 -7.81 -5.50
C PHE A 75 12.77 -8.35 -6.88
N LYS A 76 13.45 -7.56 -7.72
CA LYS A 76 13.86 -7.98 -9.07
C LYS A 76 14.84 -9.16 -9.04
N GLU A 77 15.79 -9.16 -8.12
CA GLU A 77 16.77 -10.25 -7.94
C GLU A 77 16.10 -11.58 -7.57
N LYS A 78 15.01 -11.51 -6.80
CA LYS A 78 14.30 -12.70 -6.30
C LYS A 78 13.12 -13.13 -7.15
N ARG A 79 12.69 -12.32 -8.10
CA ARG A 79 11.41 -12.45 -8.83
C ARG A 79 11.11 -13.85 -9.36
N GLU A 80 12.12 -14.54 -9.88
CA GLU A 80 11.93 -15.90 -10.45
C GLU A 80 11.74 -16.98 -9.37
N LYS A 81 12.15 -16.69 -8.13
CA LYS A 81 12.12 -17.64 -7.01
C LYS A 81 10.92 -17.46 -6.07
N ILE A 82 10.13 -16.40 -6.25
CA ILE A 82 9.05 -15.99 -5.33
C ILE A 82 7.66 -16.04 -5.98
N ASN A 83 7.44 -16.92 -6.93
CA ASN A 83 6.16 -17.02 -7.64
C ASN A 83 5.00 -17.38 -6.69
N ASN A 84 5.23 -18.21 -5.68
CA ASN A 84 4.23 -18.57 -4.69
C ASN A 84 3.86 -17.36 -3.82
N GLU A 85 4.84 -16.60 -3.37
CA GLU A 85 4.64 -15.39 -2.57
C GLU A 85 3.88 -14.33 -3.35
N ILE A 86 4.17 -14.16 -4.64
CA ILE A 86 3.43 -13.24 -5.52
C ILE A 86 1.97 -13.65 -5.65
N GLN A 87 1.70 -14.96 -5.78
CA GLN A 87 0.33 -15.48 -5.81
C GLN A 87 -0.38 -15.24 -4.48
N LEU A 88 0.25 -15.57 -3.35
CA LEU A 88 -0.31 -15.34 -2.02
C LEU A 88 -0.65 -13.85 -1.78
N VAL A 89 0.27 -12.94 -2.07
CA VAL A 89 0.03 -11.49 -1.96
C VAL A 89 -1.15 -11.04 -2.85
N SER A 90 -1.26 -11.61 -4.04
CA SER A 90 -2.36 -11.31 -4.96
C SER A 90 -3.71 -11.82 -4.42
N GLU A 91 -3.74 -13.02 -3.83
CA GLU A 91 -4.96 -13.56 -3.21
C GLU A 91 -5.35 -12.78 -1.95
N ILE A 92 -4.39 -12.45 -1.08
CA ILE A 92 -4.63 -11.59 0.09
C ILE A 92 -5.21 -10.24 -0.35
N SER A 93 -4.65 -9.63 -1.40
CA SER A 93 -5.15 -8.35 -1.92
C SER A 93 -6.61 -8.42 -2.40
N LYS A 94 -7.00 -9.55 -3.01
CA LYS A 94 -8.39 -9.78 -3.42
C LYS A 94 -9.32 -10.00 -2.21
N GLN A 95 -8.85 -10.73 -1.20
CA GLN A 95 -9.63 -10.98 0.02
C GLN A 95 -9.86 -9.70 0.82
N LEU A 96 -8.82 -8.84 0.96
CA LEU A 96 -8.91 -7.57 1.67
C LEU A 96 -10.04 -6.67 1.17
N ILE A 97 -10.35 -6.71 -0.14
CA ILE A 97 -11.41 -5.87 -0.74
C ILE A 97 -12.80 -6.27 -0.24
N HIS A 98 -13.01 -7.54 0.06
CA HIS A 98 -14.32 -8.09 0.41
C HIS A 98 -14.48 -8.34 1.90
N GLU A 99 -13.40 -8.17 2.69
CA GLU A 99 -13.45 -8.45 4.11
C GLU A 99 -14.24 -7.37 4.87
N GLN A 100 -15.17 -7.80 5.71
CA GLN A 100 -16.05 -6.94 6.50
C GLN A 100 -15.83 -7.08 8.01
N LYS A 101 -14.93 -7.98 8.43
CA LYS A 101 -14.55 -8.14 9.84
C LYS A 101 -13.15 -7.58 10.06
N LEU A 102 -13.03 -6.59 10.95
CA LEU A 102 -11.74 -5.96 11.25
C LEU A 102 -10.67 -6.99 11.64
N SER A 103 -11.02 -7.95 12.50
CA SER A 103 -10.05 -8.96 12.95
C SER A 103 -9.49 -9.83 11.82
N GLU A 104 -10.30 -10.17 10.82
CA GLU A 104 -9.84 -10.94 9.66
C GLU A 104 -9.04 -10.04 8.69
N PHE A 105 -9.47 -8.80 8.51
CA PHE A 105 -8.72 -7.80 7.75
C PHE A 105 -7.32 -7.56 8.33
N GLU A 106 -7.20 -7.48 9.66
CA GLU A 106 -5.93 -7.34 10.36
C GLU A 106 -5.01 -8.55 10.16
N LYS A 107 -5.55 -9.77 10.19
CA LYS A 107 -4.78 -10.99 9.90
C LYS A 107 -4.23 -10.97 8.47
N LEU A 108 -5.06 -10.63 7.50
CA LEU A 108 -4.66 -10.51 6.09
C LEU A 108 -3.57 -9.47 5.89
N ILE A 109 -3.69 -8.30 6.53
CA ILE A 109 -2.65 -7.27 6.50
C ILE A 109 -1.34 -7.80 7.10
N HIS A 110 -1.42 -8.43 8.26
CA HIS A 110 -0.24 -8.96 8.95
C HIS A 110 0.49 -10.01 8.09
N GLU A 111 -0.25 -10.91 7.47
CA GLU A 111 0.31 -11.91 6.55
C GLU A 111 0.95 -11.26 5.33
N HIS A 112 0.27 -10.29 4.70
CA HIS A 112 0.79 -9.51 3.59
C HIS A 112 2.12 -8.82 3.95
N GLU A 113 2.16 -8.10 5.09
CA GLU A 113 3.36 -7.40 5.54
C GLU A 113 4.51 -8.37 5.80
N LYS A 114 4.26 -9.54 6.39
CA LYS A 114 5.29 -10.57 6.60
C LYS A 114 5.86 -11.12 5.29
N ILE A 115 5.00 -11.41 4.32
CA ILE A 115 5.46 -11.91 3.01
C ILE A 115 6.33 -10.87 2.32
N ILE A 116 5.88 -9.63 2.24
CA ILE A 116 6.66 -8.55 1.62
C ILE A 116 7.97 -8.33 2.38
N SER A 117 7.94 -8.26 3.71
CA SER A 117 9.12 -8.13 4.56
C SER A 117 10.17 -9.19 4.25
N SER A 118 9.76 -10.46 4.09
CA SER A 118 10.68 -11.55 3.75
C SER A 118 11.27 -11.42 2.34
N ILE A 119 10.49 -10.94 1.38
CA ILE A 119 10.95 -10.75 0.00
C ILE A 119 12.01 -9.66 -0.09
N ILE A 120 11.73 -8.50 0.51
CA ILE A 120 12.60 -7.32 0.41
C ILE A 120 13.66 -7.25 1.51
N GLU A 121 13.64 -8.20 2.46
CA GLU A 121 14.60 -8.29 3.59
C GLU A 121 14.65 -7.01 4.43
N LEU A 122 13.48 -6.44 4.68
CA LEU A 122 13.33 -5.28 5.56
C LEU A 122 12.27 -5.59 6.62
N PRO A 123 12.47 -5.16 7.88
CA PRO A 123 11.45 -5.35 8.91
C PRO A 123 10.18 -4.57 8.56
N THR A 124 9.05 -5.04 9.07
CA THR A 124 7.80 -4.30 8.97
C THR A 124 7.87 -2.99 9.75
N VAL A 125 7.03 -2.02 9.39
CA VAL A 125 6.93 -0.75 10.14
C VAL A 125 6.53 -0.99 11.60
N LYS A 126 5.68 -1.99 11.83
CA LYS A 126 5.29 -2.38 13.18
C LYS A 126 6.48 -2.84 14.01
N GLU A 127 7.33 -3.71 13.45
CA GLU A 127 8.50 -4.23 14.16
C GLU A 127 9.58 -3.17 14.37
N SER A 128 9.81 -2.30 13.38
CA SER A 128 10.94 -1.36 13.40
C SER A 128 10.64 -0.02 14.06
N ILE A 129 9.39 0.48 13.97
CA ILE A 129 9.04 1.84 14.43
C ILE A 129 8.00 1.83 15.54
N PHE A 130 7.01 0.94 15.48
CA PHE A 130 5.87 0.94 16.39
C PHE A 130 5.62 -0.44 17.02
N PRO A 131 6.60 -1.07 17.67
CA PRO A 131 6.45 -2.43 18.21
C PRO A 131 5.38 -2.52 19.31
N ASP A 132 5.08 -1.41 19.98
CA ASP A 132 4.12 -1.26 21.05
C ASP A 132 2.72 -0.80 20.57
N TYR A 133 2.50 -0.66 19.27
CA TYR A 133 1.19 -0.26 18.76
C TYR A 133 0.16 -1.40 18.93
N PHE A 134 -1.00 -1.05 19.44
CA PHE A 134 -2.05 -2.03 19.79
C PHE A 134 -2.82 -2.58 18.57
N GLY A 135 -2.88 -1.85 17.45
CA GLY A 135 -3.53 -2.28 16.22
C GLY A 135 -2.56 -2.88 15.20
N THR A 136 -3.01 -3.05 13.97
CA THR A 136 -2.21 -3.55 12.85
C THR A 136 -1.79 -2.39 11.96
N LEU A 137 -0.61 -2.52 11.35
CA LEU A 137 -0.02 -1.51 10.46
C LEU A 137 0.28 -2.13 9.11
N LYS A 138 0.00 -1.37 8.04
CA LYS A 138 0.37 -1.71 6.67
C LYS A 138 1.20 -0.59 6.08
N SER A 139 2.35 -0.92 5.57
CA SER A 139 3.17 -0.01 4.77
C SER A 139 2.44 0.33 3.46
N LEU A 140 2.38 1.62 3.14
CA LEU A 140 1.85 2.12 1.87
C LEU A 140 2.99 2.72 1.05
N GLY A 141 2.87 2.63 -0.28
CA GLY A 141 3.90 3.14 -1.20
C GLY A 141 5.22 2.38 -1.06
N ALA A 142 6.30 3.12 -0.86
CA ALA A 142 7.66 2.60 -0.82
C ALA A 142 8.07 2.12 0.58
N TRP A 143 7.51 1.04 1.05
CA TRP A 143 7.84 0.29 2.28
C TRP A 143 8.63 1.06 3.38
N GLY A 144 7.93 1.50 4.41
CA GLY A 144 8.53 2.17 5.57
C GLY A 144 8.77 3.69 5.42
N GLY A 145 8.17 4.31 4.42
CA GLY A 145 8.16 5.77 4.26
C GLY A 145 6.78 6.28 3.85
N ASP A 146 6.68 7.56 3.64
CA ASP A 146 5.45 8.27 3.27
C ASP A 146 4.29 7.97 4.24
N PHE A 147 3.32 7.14 3.87
CA PHE A 147 2.16 6.82 4.68
C PHE A 147 2.11 5.34 5.08
N ILE A 148 1.47 5.10 6.21
CA ILE A 148 0.98 3.78 6.63
C ILE A 148 -0.53 3.81 6.82
N LEU A 149 -1.17 2.67 6.61
CA LEU A 149 -2.52 2.40 7.08
C LEU A 149 -2.43 1.77 8.46
N ALA A 150 -3.14 2.32 9.43
CA ALA A 150 -3.27 1.81 10.79
C ALA A 150 -4.71 1.41 11.06
N THR A 151 -4.93 0.22 11.60
CA THR A 151 -6.21 -0.14 12.22
C THR A 151 -6.20 0.29 13.67
N GLY A 152 -7.34 0.66 14.25
CA GLY A 152 -7.37 1.05 15.65
C GLY A 152 -8.70 1.60 16.11
N ASN A 153 -8.64 2.52 17.07
CA ASN A 153 -9.80 3.12 17.71
C ASN A 153 -9.57 4.63 17.95
N LYS A 154 -10.42 5.23 18.79
CA LYS A 154 -10.32 6.66 19.16
C LYS A 154 -8.95 7.07 19.75
N ASP A 155 -8.18 6.15 20.27
CA ASP A 155 -6.88 6.43 20.92
C ASP A 155 -5.73 6.42 19.89
N THR A 156 -5.97 5.90 18.69
CA THR A 156 -4.98 5.83 17.60
C THR A 156 -4.33 7.17 17.27
N PRO A 157 -5.07 8.28 17.08
CA PRO A 157 -4.45 9.57 16.80
C PRO A 157 -3.55 10.05 17.95
N GLN A 158 -3.97 9.83 19.19
CA GLN A 158 -3.17 10.24 20.34
C GLN A 158 -1.89 9.43 20.45
N TYR A 159 -1.93 8.13 20.22
CA TYR A 159 -0.74 7.27 20.19
C TYR A 159 0.32 7.80 19.21
N PHE A 160 -0.06 8.05 17.96
CA PHE A 160 0.89 8.54 16.96
C PHE A 160 1.40 9.96 17.25
N LYS A 161 0.56 10.85 17.77
CA LYS A 161 0.97 12.20 18.18
C LYS A 161 2.03 12.17 19.29
N THR A 162 1.92 11.27 20.27
CA THR A 162 2.93 11.14 21.34
C THR A 162 4.28 10.64 20.81
N LYS A 163 4.29 9.95 19.66
CA LYS A 163 5.49 9.51 18.95
C LYS A 163 6.03 10.56 17.95
N GLY A 164 5.40 11.76 17.87
CA GLY A 164 5.83 12.85 16.98
C GLY A 164 5.22 12.84 15.58
N TYR A 165 4.27 11.97 15.30
CA TYR A 165 3.57 11.89 14.02
C TYR A 165 2.24 12.64 14.11
N THR A 166 2.17 13.83 13.53
CA THR A 166 1.03 14.74 13.68
C THR A 166 0.04 14.71 12.53
N THR A 167 0.46 14.26 11.35
CA THR A 167 -0.43 14.13 10.18
C THR A 167 -1.10 12.76 10.20
N ILE A 168 -2.30 12.73 10.73
CA ILE A 168 -3.13 11.53 10.89
C ILE A 168 -4.50 11.84 10.29
N LEU A 169 -4.88 11.10 9.26
CA LEU A 169 -6.15 11.28 8.55
C LEU A 169 -7.03 10.05 8.80
N ARG A 170 -8.32 10.27 8.99
CA ARG A 170 -9.29 9.15 8.99
C ARG A 170 -9.46 8.64 7.57
N TYR A 171 -9.91 7.41 7.44
CA TYR A 171 -10.22 6.84 6.13
C TYR A 171 -11.20 7.72 5.35
N SER A 172 -12.26 8.20 5.98
CA SER A 172 -13.26 9.09 5.38
C SER A 172 -12.73 10.43 4.91
N ASP A 173 -11.59 10.88 5.42
CA ASP A 173 -11.01 12.19 5.08
C ASP A 173 -10.05 12.08 3.86
N MET A 174 -9.66 10.86 3.49
CA MET A 174 -8.68 10.59 2.45
C MET A 174 -9.26 9.83 1.25
N VAL A 175 -10.30 9.04 1.48
CA VAL A 175 -10.96 8.23 0.43
C VAL A 175 -12.30 8.84 0.10
N LEU A 176 -12.48 9.22 -1.18
CA LEU A 176 -13.70 9.86 -1.71
C LEU A 176 -14.78 8.82 -2.03
#